data_e65362c28be84e881b2bb4cce05b7e8d
#
_entry.id   e65362c28be84e881b2bb4cce05b7e8d
#
_cell.length_a   1.000
_cell.length_b   1.000
_cell.length_c   1.000
_cell.angle_alpha   90.00
_cell.angle_beta   90.00
_cell.angle_gamma   90.00
#
_symmetry.space_group_name_H-M   'P 1'
#
loop_
_entity.id
_entity.type
_entity.pdbx_description
1 polymer ?
#
loop_
_entity_poly.entity_id
_entity_poly.type
_entity_poly.pdbx_seq_one_letter_code
_entity_poly.pdbx_strand_id
1 'polypeptide(L)'
;MLAACGKGIPGYDATGTFEATEVIVSAEAAGKLLRLEVEEGTRLKAGEEIGLVDTVQLYLKKLQLEASMKSVESQRPDLAKQIAATKQQIATAEREKKRVENLLAAGAANQKQLDDWDAQVKLLERQLVAQESSLQNSTNSLIEQGNSVAIQVAQMEDQLAKCHVQSPIEGTVLALSLIHI
;
A
#
# COMPACT_ATOMS: atom_id res chain seq x y z
N MET A 1 57.56 -75.94 2.24
CA MET A 1 57.00 -75.01 3.21
C MET A 1 56.90 -73.61 2.59
N LEU A 2 55.73 -73.23 2.15
CA LEU A 2 55.50 -71.88 1.61
C LEU A 2 54.68 -71.15 2.62
N ALA A 3 55.26 -70.08 3.23
CA ALA A 3 54.56 -69.17 4.12
C ALA A 3 54.03 -68.03 3.29
N ALA A 4 52.70 -67.91 3.17
CA ALA A 4 52.02 -66.77 2.57
C ALA A 4 51.81 -65.71 3.61
N CYS A 5 52.56 -64.61 3.56
CA CYS A 5 52.27 -63.37 4.32
C CYS A 5 51.10 -62.64 3.65
N GLY A 6 49.91 -62.80 4.21
CA GLY A 6 48.78 -61.95 3.86
C GLY A 6 48.97 -60.54 4.47
N LYS A 7 49.17 -59.52 3.63
CA LYS A 7 49.05 -58.12 4.03
C LYS A 7 47.57 -57.85 4.27
N GLY A 8 47.22 -57.66 5.54
CA GLY A 8 45.93 -57.19 5.93
C GLY A 8 45.62 -55.84 5.28
N ILE A 9 44.53 -55.74 4.59
CA ILE A 9 43.94 -54.48 4.11
C ILE A 9 43.55 -53.69 5.38
N PRO A 10 43.97 -52.46 5.56
CA PRO A 10 43.48 -51.65 6.68
C PRO A 10 41.99 -51.56 6.58
N GLY A 11 41.31 -52.23 7.54
CA GLY A 11 39.87 -52.11 7.67
C GLY A 11 39.49 -50.68 8.12
N TYR A 12 38.62 -50.07 7.39
CA TYR A 12 38.00 -48.82 7.83
C TYR A 12 36.94 -49.18 8.85
N ASP A 13 37.03 -48.65 10.07
CA ASP A 13 36.14 -48.96 11.19
C ASP A 13 34.80 -48.23 11.11
N ALA A 14 34.66 -47.27 10.19
CA ALA A 14 33.42 -46.53 9.95
C ALA A 14 33.35 -45.96 8.53
N THR A 15 32.19 -46.02 7.93
CA THR A 15 31.79 -45.26 6.74
C THR A 15 30.72 -44.26 7.13
N GLY A 16 30.92 -43.00 6.85
CA GLY A 16 29.95 -41.93 7.07
C GLY A 16 29.59 -41.25 5.77
N THR A 17 28.33 -40.90 5.59
CA THR A 17 27.86 -40.04 4.50
C THR A 17 27.70 -38.66 5.06
N PHE A 18 28.32 -37.68 4.44
CA PHE A 18 28.08 -36.24 4.78
C PHE A 18 27.00 -35.76 3.83
N GLU A 19 25.89 -35.24 4.41
CA GLU A 19 24.85 -34.56 3.68
C GLU A 19 24.94 -33.06 3.97
N ALA A 20 24.90 -32.25 2.91
CA ALA A 20 24.81 -30.78 3.02
C ALA A 20 23.48 -30.33 2.40
N THR A 21 22.85 -29.33 3.02
CA THR A 21 21.68 -28.71 2.46
C THR A 21 22.12 -27.77 1.33
N GLU A 22 21.71 -28.07 0.10
CA GLU A 22 21.87 -27.16 -1.03
C GLU A 22 20.64 -26.27 -1.17
N VAL A 23 20.86 -24.97 -1.37
CA VAL A 23 19.82 -23.98 -1.66
C VAL A 23 20.19 -23.25 -2.94
N ILE A 24 19.27 -23.29 -3.91
CA ILE A 24 19.42 -22.54 -5.17
C ILE A 24 18.86 -21.13 -4.95
N VAL A 25 19.72 -20.13 -5.05
CA VAL A 25 19.35 -18.72 -4.99
C VAL A 25 19.18 -18.20 -6.41
N SER A 26 17.95 -17.80 -6.76
CA SER A 26 17.64 -17.21 -8.05
C SER A 26 17.28 -15.74 -7.88
N ALA A 27 17.66 -14.89 -8.83
CA ALA A 27 17.13 -13.51 -8.90
C ALA A 27 15.62 -13.57 -9.17
N GLU A 28 14.84 -12.93 -8.30
CA GLU A 28 13.38 -12.85 -8.44
C GLU A 28 12.94 -11.67 -9.31
N ALA A 29 13.88 -10.80 -9.70
CA ALA A 29 13.65 -9.66 -10.58
C ALA A 29 14.30 -9.88 -11.94
N ALA A 30 13.58 -9.49 -13.01
CA ALA A 30 14.12 -9.48 -14.37
C ALA A 30 14.75 -8.11 -14.67
N GLY A 31 15.97 -8.11 -15.22
CA GLY A 31 16.65 -6.87 -15.58
C GLY A 31 18.15 -7.06 -15.77
N LYS A 32 18.85 -5.94 -16.03
CA LYS A 32 20.30 -5.95 -16.14
C LYS A 32 20.93 -6.11 -14.76
N LEU A 33 21.81 -7.08 -14.59
CA LEU A 33 22.61 -7.21 -13.37
C LEU A 33 23.65 -6.07 -13.35
N LEU A 34 23.56 -5.21 -12.34
CA LEU A 34 24.47 -4.06 -12.15
C LEU A 34 25.70 -4.45 -11.35
N ARG A 35 25.54 -5.34 -10.37
CA ARG A 35 26.59 -5.77 -9.44
C ARG A 35 26.37 -7.23 -9.06
N LEU A 36 27.46 -7.97 -8.98
CA LEU A 36 27.51 -9.31 -8.42
C LEU A 36 28.81 -9.42 -7.62
N GLU A 37 28.69 -9.53 -6.30
CA GLU A 37 29.84 -9.49 -5.37
C GLU A 37 30.10 -10.86 -4.73
N VAL A 38 30.02 -11.91 -5.55
CA VAL A 38 30.17 -13.27 -5.07
C VAL A 38 30.93 -14.11 -6.10
N GLU A 39 31.79 -14.96 -5.60
CA GLU A 39 32.55 -15.96 -6.38
C GLU A 39 32.34 -17.35 -5.77
N GLU A 40 32.62 -18.39 -6.56
CA GLU A 40 32.61 -19.77 -6.06
C GLU A 40 33.60 -19.94 -4.92
N GLY A 41 33.19 -20.59 -3.85
CA GLY A 41 33.97 -20.74 -2.63
C GLY A 41 33.80 -19.59 -1.60
N THR A 42 33.10 -18.50 -1.94
CA THR A 42 32.81 -17.39 -1.01
C THR A 42 31.88 -17.85 0.11
N ARG A 43 32.20 -17.51 1.34
CA ARG A 43 31.33 -17.77 2.50
C ARG A 43 30.40 -16.58 2.72
N LEU A 44 29.10 -16.85 2.77
CA LEU A 44 28.05 -15.87 2.93
C LEU A 44 27.32 -16.04 4.27
N LYS A 45 26.79 -14.94 4.80
CA LYS A 45 25.86 -14.94 5.93
C LYS A 45 24.43 -14.90 5.42
N ALA A 46 23.49 -15.37 6.23
CA ALA A 46 22.08 -15.19 5.94
C ALA A 46 21.71 -13.68 5.85
N GLY A 47 20.99 -13.29 4.78
CA GLY A 47 20.63 -11.91 4.49
C GLY A 47 21.73 -11.05 3.85
N GLU A 48 22.92 -11.61 3.58
CA GLU A 48 23.98 -10.89 2.88
C GLU A 48 23.63 -10.63 1.42
N GLU A 49 23.76 -9.37 0.99
CA GLU A 49 23.49 -8.96 -0.39
C GLU A 49 24.64 -9.45 -1.30
N ILE A 50 24.26 -10.22 -2.32
CA ILE A 50 25.20 -10.84 -3.25
C ILE A 50 25.12 -10.25 -4.66
N GLY A 51 24.04 -9.52 -4.97
CA GLY A 51 23.87 -8.93 -6.28
C GLY A 51 22.76 -7.89 -6.33
N LEU A 52 22.81 -7.06 -7.35
CA LEU A 52 21.84 -5.99 -7.59
C LEU A 52 21.40 -5.98 -9.05
N VAL A 53 20.11 -6.10 -9.29
CA VAL A 53 19.47 -5.89 -10.59
C VAL A 53 19.09 -4.42 -10.76
N ASP A 54 19.04 -3.92 -12.01
CA ASP A 54 18.69 -2.53 -12.30
C ASP A 54 17.29 -2.16 -11.77
N THR A 55 17.26 -1.16 -10.89
CA THR A 55 16.07 -0.69 -10.18
C THR A 55 15.47 0.58 -10.77
N VAL A 56 16.15 1.24 -11.73
CA VAL A 56 15.80 2.61 -12.17
C VAL A 56 14.36 2.71 -12.66
N GLN A 57 13.93 1.79 -13.53
CA GLN A 57 12.59 1.83 -14.11
C GLN A 57 11.50 1.55 -13.05
N LEU A 58 11.74 0.62 -12.13
CA LEU A 58 10.82 0.30 -11.05
C LEU A 58 10.70 1.48 -10.07
N TYR A 59 11.82 2.12 -9.75
CA TYR A 59 11.84 3.29 -8.88
C TYR A 59 11.08 4.48 -9.50
N LEU A 60 11.28 4.77 -10.79
CA LEU A 60 10.54 5.82 -11.48
C LEU A 60 9.04 5.50 -11.54
N LYS A 61 8.67 4.24 -11.73
CA LYS A 61 7.27 3.80 -11.70
C LYS A 61 6.65 3.97 -10.31
N LYS A 62 7.39 3.66 -9.24
CA LYS A 62 6.97 3.94 -7.87
C LYS A 62 6.69 5.43 -7.68
N LEU A 63 7.61 6.31 -8.05
CA LEU A 63 7.42 7.77 -7.95
C LEU A 63 6.20 8.26 -8.73
N GLN A 64 5.94 7.70 -9.90
CA GLN A 64 4.73 8.03 -10.68
C GLN A 64 3.45 7.66 -9.93
N LEU A 65 3.42 6.47 -9.29
CA LEU A 65 2.26 6.02 -8.51
C LEU A 65 2.08 6.87 -7.24
N GLU A 66 3.14 7.23 -6.54
CA GLU A 66 3.10 8.14 -5.38
C GLU A 66 2.54 9.52 -5.78
N ALA A 67 2.96 10.06 -6.93
CA ALA A 67 2.41 11.30 -7.44
C ALA A 67 0.91 11.18 -7.79
N SER A 68 0.49 10.04 -8.35
CA SER A 68 -0.92 9.74 -8.62
C SER A 68 -1.74 9.64 -7.32
N MET A 69 -1.23 8.99 -6.29
CA MET A 69 -1.86 8.90 -4.97
C MET A 69 -2.08 10.29 -4.37
N LYS A 70 -1.06 11.14 -4.40
CA LYS A 70 -1.15 12.53 -3.92
C LYS A 70 -2.16 13.35 -4.73
N SER A 71 -2.27 13.12 -6.04
CA SER A 71 -3.28 13.75 -6.89
C SER A 71 -4.69 13.37 -6.46
N VAL A 72 -4.97 12.08 -6.23
CA VAL A 72 -6.27 11.60 -5.72
C VAL A 72 -6.58 12.21 -4.35
N GLU A 73 -5.61 12.28 -3.46
CA GLU A 73 -5.79 12.87 -2.13
C GLU A 73 -6.14 14.36 -2.21
N SER A 74 -5.51 15.12 -3.13
CA SER A 74 -5.79 16.54 -3.32
C SER A 74 -7.20 16.83 -3.86
N GLN A 75 -7.88 15.84 -4.44
CA GLN A 75 -9.25 15.98 -4.95
C GLN A 75 -10.31 15.83 -3.86
N ARG A 76 -9.95 15.47 -2.62
CA ARG A 76 -10.91 15.33 -1.53
C ARG A 76 -11.60 16.66 -1.25
N PRO A 77 -12.94 16.69 -1.28
CA PRO A 77 -13.68 17.91 -1.00
C PRO A 77 -13.57 18.31 0.48
N ASP A 78 -13.48 19.60 0.72
CA ASP A 78 -13.66 20.15 2.07
C ASP A 78 -15.15 20.21 2.38
N LEU A 79 -15.66 19.20 3.08
CA LEU A 79 -17.08 19.10 3.44
C LEU A 79 -17.55 20.35 4.17
N ALA A 80 -16.78 20.84 5.15
CA ALA A 80 -17.19 21.97 5.98
C ALA A 80 -17.44 23.23 5.13
N LYS A 81 -16.54 23.51 4.16
CA LYS A 81 -16.71 24.67 3.27
C LYS A 81 -17.88 24.49 2.31
N GLN A 82 -18.08 23.29 1.77
CA GLN A 82 -19.13 23.06 0.79
C GLN A 82 -20.55 23.12 1.37
N ILE A 83 -20.74 22.75 2.65
CA ILE A 83 -22.04 22.81 3.31
C ILE A 83 -22.28 24.12 4.08
N ALA A 84 -21.24 24.96 4.23
CA ALA A 84 -21.34 26.19 5.02
C ALA A 84 -22.44 27.15 4.53
N ALA A 85 -22.60 27.28 3.21
CA ALA A 85 -23.64 28.13 2.61
C ALA A 85 -25.06 27.63 2.95
N THR A 86 -25.28 26.30 2.83
CA THR A 86 -26.58 25.68 3.16
C THR A 86 -26.88 25.81 4.65
N LYS A 87 -25.89 25.60 5.52
CA LYS A 87 -26.05 25.82 6.99
C LYS A 87 -26.39 27.26 7.30
N GLN A 88 -25.79 28.23 6.63
CA GLN A 88 -26.13 29.65 6.81
C GLN A 88 -27.54 29.96 6.33
N GLN A 89 -28.01 29.33 5.23
CA GLN A 89 -29.40 29.51 4.78
C GLN A 89 -30.40 28.95 5.80
N ILE A 90 -30.10 27.75 6.37
CA ILE A 90 -30.93 27.16 7.44
C ILE A 90 -30.99 28.11 8.63
N ALA A 91 -29.84 28.59 9.14
CA ALA A 91 -29.80 29.51 10.27
C ALA A 91 -30.55 30.81 10.00
N THR A 92 -30.64 31.28 8.76
CA THR A 92 -31.42 32.45 8.37
C THR A 92 -32.91 32.12 8.36
N ALA A 93 -33.31 31.00 7.77
CA ALA A 93 -34.71 30.57 7.73
C ALA A 93 -35.28 30.31 9.15
N GLU A 94 -34.48 29.68 10.02
CA GLU A 94 -34.84 29.48 11.44
C GLU A 94 -35.07 30.81 12.20
N ARG A 95 -34.23 31.82 11.97
CA ARG A 95 -34.42 33.14 12.54
C ARG A 95 -35.70 33.79 12.06
N GLU A 96 -36.03 33.67 10.75
CA GLU A 96 -37.28 34.22 10.22
C GLU A 96 -38.48 33.45 10.75
N LYS A 97 -38.42 32.12 10.82
CA LYS A 97 -39.45 31.28 11.46
C LYS A 97 -39.71 31.77 12.91
N LYS A 98 -38.65 31.95 13.71
CA LYS A 98 -38.76 32.42 15.09
C LYS A 98 -39.35 33.80 15.17
N ARG A 99 -39.03 34.70 14.23
CA ARG A 99 -39.64 36.03 14.16
C ARG A 99 -41.14 35.96 13.91
N VAL A 100 -41.56 35.09 12.94
CA VAL A 100 -42.97 34.90 12.61
C VAL A 100 -43.74 34.27 13.79
N GLU A 101 -43.14 33.29 14.49
CA GLU A 101 -43.72 32.73 15.73
C GLU A 101 -44.06 33.81 16.77
N ASN A 102 -43.11 34.72 17.02
CA ASN A 102 -43.31 35.80 17.95
C ASN A 102 -44.40 36.80 17.49
N LEU A 103 -44.45 37.07 16.18
CA LEU A 103 -45.49 37.94 15.60
C LEU A 103 -46.88 37.27 15.66
N LEU A 104 -46.95 35.96 15.42
CA LEU A 104 -48.20 35.21 15.54
C LEU A 104 -48.73 35.24 16.99
N ALA A 105 -47.84 35.05 17.98
CA ALA A 105 -48.19 35.16 19.40
C ALA A 105 -48.70 36.56 19.80
N ALA A 106 -48.22 37.57 19.09
CA ALA A 106 -48.69 38.96 19.28
C ALA A 106 -49.94 39.32 18.42
N GLY A 107 -50.50 38.36 17.66
CA GLY A 107 -51.64 38.59 16.78
C GLY A 107 -51.31 39.36 15.48
N ALA A 108 -50.04 39.57 15.16
CA ALA A 108 -49.55 40.36 14.03
C ALA A 108 -49.10 39.52 12.81
N ALA A 109 -49.26 38.19 12.83
CA ALA A 109 -49.02 37.28 11.72
C ALA A 109 -50.13 36.22 11.64
N ASN A 110 -50.17 35.44 10.55
CA ASN A 110 -51.14 34.34 10.41
C ASN A 110 -50.43 32.98 10.43
N GLN A 111 -51.17 31.93 10.72
CA GLN A 111 -50.65 30.55 10.80
C GLN A 111 -49.98 30.11 9.51
N LYS A 112 -50.52 30.48 8.34
CA LYS A 112 -49.93 30.10 7.03
C LYS A 112 -48.50 30.61 6.88
N GLN A 113 -48.21 31.81 7.34
CA GLN A 113 -46.84 32.35 7.27
C GLN A 113 -45.85 31.52 8.11
N LEU A 114 -46.29 31.03 9.27
CA LEU A 114 -45.48 30.14 10.10
C LEU A 114 -45.26 28.80 9.41
N ASP A 115 -46.32 28.20 8.84
CA ASP A 115 -46.27 26.91 8.14
C ASP A 115 -45.37 27.01 6.90
N ASP A 116 -45.38 28.12 6.16
CA ASP A 116 -44.51 28.38 5.03
C ASP A 116 -43.03 28.40 5.43
N TRP A 117 -42.67 29.05 6.52
CA TRP A 117 -41.30 29.07 7.03
C TRP A 117 -40.88 27.72 7.61
N ASP A 118 -41.77 26.99 8.27
CA ASP A 118 -41.50 25.65 8.77
C ASP A 118 -41.20 24.70 7.60
N ALA A 119 -41.98 24.76 6.51
CA ALA A 119 -41.75 24.02 5.31
C ALA A 119 -40.41 24.36 4.64
N GLN A 120 -40.04 25.66 4.65
CA GLN A 120 -38.76 26.13 4.10
C GLN A 120 -37.55 25.59 4.89
N VAL A 121 -37.62 25.63 6.22
CA VAL A 121 -36.56 25.07 7.08
C VAL A 121 -36.40 23.58 6.81
N LYS A 122 -37.49 22.82 6.82
CA LYS A 122 -37.49 21.37 6.54
C LYS A 122 -36.94 21.04 5.15
N LEU A 123 -37.23 21.87 4.14
CA LEU A 123 -36.68 21.69 2.80
C LEU A 123 -35.15 21.85 2.79
N LEU A 124 -34.64 22.93 3.41
CA LEU A 124 -33.20 23.20 3.49
C LEU A 124 -32.45 22.13 4.31
N GLU A 125 -33.02 21.63 5.40
CA GLU A 125 -32.47 20.53 6.20
C GLU A 125 -32.33 19.25 5.37
N ARG A 126 -33.38 18.89 4.61
CA ARG A 126 -33.33 17.73 3.70
C ARG A 126 -32.29 17.91 2.60
N GLN A 127 -32.18 19.12 2.07
CA GLN A 127 -31.15 19.45 1.08
C GLN A 127 -29.73 19.32 1.68
N LEU A 128 -29.51 19.77 2.92
CA LEU A 128 -28.25 19.60 3.62
C LEU A 128 -27.89 18.12 3.78
N VAL A 129 -28.81 17.30 4.26
CA VAL A 129 -28.59 15.85 4.43
C VAL A 129 -28.25 15.19 3.10
N ALA A 130 -28.95 15.52 2.03
CA ALA A 130 -28.66 14.99 0.70
C ALA A 130 -27.27 15.42 0.20
N GLN A 131 -26.89 16.67 0.42
CA GLN A 131 -25.57 17.23 0.07
C GLN A 131 -24.46 16.57 0.89
N GLU A 132 -24.62 16.42 2.21
CA GLU A 132 -23.67 15.73 3.09
C GLU A 132 -23.45 14.27 2.65
N SER A 133 -24.55 13.55 2.35
CA SER A 133 -24.49 12.17 1.88
C SER A 133 -23.75 12.06 0.55
N SER A 134 -24.02 12.94 -0.41
CA SER A 134 -23.33 12.97 -1.71
C SER A 134 -21.82 13.23 -1.57
N LEU A 135 -21.46 14.21 -0.74
CA LEU A 135 -20.05 14.55 -0.48
C LEU A 135 -19.31 13.43 0.25
N GLN A 136 -19.99 12.78 1.21
CA GLN A 136 -19.42 11.63 1.93
C GLN A 136 -19.17 10.46 0.98
N ASN A 137 -20.10 10.15 0.09
CA ASN A 137 -19.93 9.10 -0.90
C ASN A 137 -18.77 9.40 -1.86
N SER A 138 -18.65 10.66 -2.31
CA SER A 138 -17.52 11.12 -3.13
C SER A 138 -16.20 10.97 -2.39
N THR A 139 -16.15 11.36 -1.12
CA THR A 139 -14.95 11.22 -0.27
C THR A 139 -14.57 9.76 -0.10
N ASN A 140 -15.53 8.89 0.18
CA ASN A 140 -15.29 7.45 0.33
C ASN A 140 -14.74 6.86 -0.98
N SER A 141 -15.31 7.22 -2.13
CA SER A 141 -14.81 6.79 -3.44
C SER A 141 -13.35 7.20 -3.68
N LEU A 142 -12.98 8.44 -3.32
CA LEU A 142 -11.60 8.92 -3.44
C LEU A 142 -10.65 8.20 -2.46
N ILE A 143 -11.12 7.85 -1.25
CA ILE A 143 -10.35 7.03 -0.31
C ILE A 143 -10.05 5.66 -0.92
N GLU A 144 -11.05 4.99 -1.48
CA GLU A 144 -10.86 3.67 -2.09
C GLU A 144 -9.95 3.72 -3.33
N GLN A 145 -10.04 4.77 -4.13
CA GLN A 145 -9.10 5.01 -5.23
C GLN A 145 -7.66 5.21 -4.69
N GLY A 146 -7.49 5.99 -3.63
CA GLY A 146 -6.20 6.18 -2.97
C GLY A 146 -5.63 4.87 -2.44
N ASN A 147 -6.45 4.03 -1.78
CA ASN A 147 -6.07 2.71 -1.29
C ASN A 147 -5.62 1.79 -2.43
N SER A 148 -6.33 1.80 -3.56
CA SER A 148 -5.94 1.02 -4.74
C SER A 148 -4.55 1.41 -5.27
N VAL A 149 -4.25 2.71 -5.32
CA VAL A 149 -2.93 3.20 -5.74
C VAL A 149 -1.87 2.86 -4.68
N ALA A 150 -2.20 2.95 -3.39
CA ALA A 150 -1.28 2.56 -2.30
C ALA A 150 -0.85 1.08 -2.40
N ILE A 151 -1.78 0.18 -2.76
CA ILE A 151 -1.45 -1.23 -3.02
C ILE A 151 -0.48 -1.36 -4.21
N GLN A 152 -0.66 -0.59 -5.27
CA GLN A 152 0.26 -0.59 -6.41
C GLN A 152 1.65 -0.07 -6.02
N VAL A 153 1.74 0.93 -5.14
CA VAL A 153 3.03 1.40 -4.58
C VAL A 153 3.70 0.27 -3.80
N ALA A 154 2.97 -0.42 -2.92
CA ALA A 154 3.50 -1.55 -2.16
C ALA A 154 4.00 -2.68 -3.06
N GLN A 155 3.31 -2.96 -4.19
CA GLN A 155 3.78 -3.93 -5.18
C GLN A 155 5.09 -3.50 -5.84
N MET A 156 5.28 -2.21 -6.12
CA MET A 156 6.55 -1.70 -6.66
C MET A 156 7.67 -1.78 -5.63
N GLU A 157 7.37 -1.55 -4.35
CA GLU A 157 8.33 -1.71 -3.26
C GLU A 157 8.80 -3.17 -3.10
N ASP A 158 7.90 -4.12 -3.17
CA ASP A 158 8.23 -5.55 -3.17
C ASP A 158 9.12 -5.92 -4.38
N GLN A 159 8.78 -5.42 -5.57
CA GLN A 159 9.59 -5.65 -6.77
C GLN A 159 10.99 -5.00 -6.64
N LEU A 160 11.09 -3.81 -6.06
CA LEU A 160 12.37 -3.16 -5.78
C LEU A 160 13.20 -3.95 -4.77
N ALA A 161 12.58 -4.46 -3.71
CA ALA A 161 13.25 -5.33 -2.74
C ALA A 161 13.82 -6.60 -3.39
N LYS A 162 13.07 -7.20 -4.32
CA LYS A 162 13.50 -8.38 -5.08
C LYS A 162 14.66 -8.14 -6.06
N CYS A 163 14.95 -6.87 -6.39
CA CYS A 163 16.13 -6.52 -7.16
C CYS A 163 17.44 -6.69 -6.36
N HIS A 164 17.36 -6.70 -5.04
CA HIS A 164 18.47 -6.99 -4.14
C HIS A 164 18.54 -8.51 -3.91
N VAL A 165 19.46 -9.17 -4.58
CA VAL A 165 19.64 -10.60 -4.41
C VAL A 165 20.41 -10.87 -3.11
N GLN A 166 19.81 -11.63 -2.21
CA GLN A 166 20.37 -11.93 -0.89
C GLN A 166 20.47 -13.42 -0.66
N SER A 167 21.46 -13.81 0.14
CA SER A 167 21.59 -15.21 0.58
C SER A 167 20.52 -15.54 1.64
N PRO A 168 19.68 -16.57 1.44
CA PRO A 168 18.67 -16.96 2.43
C PRO A 168 19.25 -17.71 3.62
N ILE A 169 20.45 -18.26 3.50
CA ILE A 169 21.12 -19.06 4.55
C ILE A 169 22.59 -18.66 4.70
N GLU A 170 23.18 -19.00 5.83
CA GLU A 170 24.63 -19.02 5.97
C GLU A 170 25.20 -20.25 5.26
N GLY A 171 26.21 -20.05 4.40
CA GLY A 171 26.80 -21.15 3.65
C GLY A 171 27.96 -20.72 2.77
N THR A 172 28.44 -21.66 1.95
CA THR A 172 29.48 -21.42 0.98
C THR A 172 28.93 -21.61 -0.43
N VAL A 173 29.26 -20.70 -1.33
CA VAL A 173 28.85 -20.76 -2.74
C VAL A 173 29.54 -21.94 -3.41
N LEU A 174 28.75 -22.91 -3.87
CA LEU A 174 29.30 -24.14 -4.53
C LEU A 174 29.49 -23.93 -6.03
N ALA A 175 28.50 -23.28 -6.67
CA ALA A 175 28.55 -23.00 -8.09
C ALA A 175 27.83 -21.67 -8.40
N LEU A 176 28.34 -20.96 -9.38
CA LEU A 176 27.75 -19.74 -9.91
C LEU A 176 27.35 -19.98 -11.38
N SER A 177 26.05 -19.95 -11.65
CA SER A 177 25.56 -20.10 -13.02
C SER A 177 24.91 -18.80 -13.48
N LEU A 178 25.48 -18.13 -14.46
CA LEU A 178 24.87 -17.01 -15.17
C LEU A 178 24.21 -17.56 -16.43
N ILE A 179 22.90 -17.73 -16.38
CA ILE A 179 22.16 -18.13 -17.58
C ILE A 179 21.92 -16.87 -18.41
N HIS A 180 22.60 -16.75 -19.53
CA HIS A 180 22.28 -15.75 -20.54
C HIS A 180 21.05 -16.22 -21.33
N ILE A 181 19.97 -15.49 -21.17
CA ILE A 181 18.80 -15.64 -22.04
C ILE A 181 18.90 -14.61 -23.15
#